data_1861765b9d94641fefd8b556ead82a81
#
_entry.id   1861765b9d94641fefd8b556ead82a81
#
_cell.length_a   1.000
_cell.length_b   1.000
_cell.length_c   1.000
_cell.angle_alpha   90.00
_cell.angle_beta   90.00
_cell.angle_gamma   90.00
#
_symmetry.space_group_name_H-M   'P 1'
#
loop_
_entity.id
_entity.type
_entity.pdbx_description
1 polymer ?
#
loop_
_entity_poly.entity_id
_entity_poly.type
_entity_poly.pdbx_seq_one_letter_code
_entity_poly.pdbx_strand_id
1 'polypeptide(L)'
;MKQYHKRFYFYGKTVPELLDKINEFTKQYSVGNIFDVSIMEVLDKQIETDEKKFVKDGRTEDFDRIKISTFEYSYYAIVLILIEE
;
A
#
# COMPACT_ATOMS: atom_id res chain seq x y z
N MET A 1 -13.02 -5.36 35.56
CA MET A 1 -12.91 -4.82 34.20
C MET A 1 -11.52 -5.15 33.67
N LYS A 2 -11.46 -5.84 32.55
CA LYS A 2 -10.20 -6.15 31.88
C LYS A 2 -9.94 -5.14 30.80
N GLN A 3 -8.72 -4.65 30.74
CA GLN A 3 -8.24 -3.78 29.68
C GLN A 3 -7.00 -4.41 29.06
N TYR A 4 -6.95 -4.43 27.75
CA TYR A 4 -5.79 -4.91 27.02
C TYR A 4 -5.74 -4.26 25.64
N HIS A 5 -4.53 -4.20 25.08
CA HIS A 5 -4.32 -3.71 23.73
C HIS A 5 -4.38 -4.87 22.75
N LYS A 6 -5.09 -4.65 21.65
CA LYS A 6 -5.18 -5.63 20.59
C LYS A 6 -4.78 -4.98 19.27
N ARG A 7 -4.00 -5.71 18.47
CA ARG A 7 -3.59 -5.30 17.14
C ARG A 7 -4.53 -5.89 16.12
N PHE A 8 -4.98 -5.02 15.20
CA PHE A 8 -5.78 -5.43 14.05
C PHE A 8 -5.02 -5.12 12.78
N TYR A 9 -5.06 -6.04 11.84
CA TYR A 9 -4.28 -5.97 10.62
C TYR A 9 -5.20 -5.75 9.44
N PHE A 10 -4.81 -4.83 8.56
CA PHE A 10 -5.57 -4.47 7.37
C PHE A 10 -4.66 -4.49 6.15
N TYR A 11 -5.26 -4.75 5.01
CA TYR A 11 -4.58 -4.81 3.73
C TYR A 11 -5.38 -4.04 2.69
N GLY A 12 -4.68 -3.33 1.82
CA GLY A 12 -5.27 -2.65 0.67
C GLY A 12 -4.25 -2.50 -0.45
N LYS A 13 -4.73 -2.49 -1.68
CA LYS A 13 -3.88 -2.24 -2.84
C LYS A 13 -3.61 -0.76 -3.05
N THR A 14 -4.42 0.10 -2.48
CA THR A 14 -4.24 1.55 -2.50
C THR A 14 -4.42 2.10 -1.10
N VAL A 15 -3.85 3.26 -0.84
CA VAL A 15 -4.01 3.94 0.45
C VAL A 15 -5.47 4.30 0.72
N PRO A 16 -6.24 4.87 -0.23
CA PRO A 16 -7.65 5.13 0.00
C PRO A 16 -8.47 3.90 0.38
N GLU A 17 -8.24 2.76 -0.29
CA GLU A 17 -8.89 1.51 0.04
C GLU A 17 -8.59 1.07 1.47
N LEU A 18 -7.33 1.15 1.86
CA LEU A 18 -6.89 0.81 3.21
C LEU A 18 -7.52 1.72 4.26
N LEU A 19 -7.53 3.03 4.02
CA LEU A 19 -8.13 4.01 4.93
C LEU A 19 -9.63 3.80 5.09
N ASP A 20 -10.33 3.45 4.02
CA ASP A 20 -11.77 3.14 4.10
C ASP A 20 -12.04 1.94 5.00
N LYS A 21 -11.22 0.90 4.88
CA LYS A 21 -11.34 -0.28 5.74
C LYS A 21 -11.08 0.06 7.21
N ILE A 22 -10.05 0.84 7.47
CA ILE A 22 -9.72 1.27 8.83
C ILE A 22 -10.84 2.12 9.41
N ASN A 23 -11.35 3.08 8.65
CA ASN A 23 -12.43 3.96 9.09
C ASN A 23 -13.70 3.19 9.42
N GLU A 24 -14.10 2.25 8.57
CA GLU A 24 -15.27 1.40 8.83
C GLU A 24 -15.10 0.58 10.10
N PHE A 25 -13.91 0.03 10.30
CA PHE A 25 -13.63 -0.77 11.47
C PHE A 25 -13.61 0.06 12.75
N THR A 26 -12.98 1.23 12.73
CA THR A 26 -12.79 2.05 13.91
C THR A 26 -14.05 2.76 14.37
N LYS A 27 -15.08 2.82 13.54
CA LYS A 27 -16.39 3.40 13.92
C LYS A 27 -17.01 2.74 15.15
N GLN A 28 -16.71 1.48 15.40
CA GLN A 28 -17.25 0.74 16.53
C GLN A 28 -16.50 1.01 17.84
N TYR A 29 -15.44 1.80 17.82
CA TYR A 29 -14.62 2.09 18.98
C TYR A 29 -14.61 3.59 19.28
N SER A 30 -14.43 3.94 20.55
CA SER A 30 -14.21 5.32 20.94
C SER A 30 -12.86 5.81 20.45
N VAL A 31 -12.78 7.07 20.04
CA VAL A 31 -11.52 7.66 19.55
C VAL A 31 -10.41 7.55 20.60
N GLY A 32 -10.73 7.70 21.86
CA GLY A 32 -9.75 7.56 22.95
C GLY A 32 -9.20 6.15 23.11
N ASN A 33 -9.85 5.15 22.54
CA ASN A 33 -9.38 3.76 22.60
C ASN A 33 -8.51 3.37 21.40
N ILE A 34 -8.40 4.24 20.41
CA ILE A 34 -7.51 4.04 19.27
C ILE A 34 -6.15 4.63 19.63
N PHE A 35 -5.18 3.77 19.87
CA PHE A 35 -3.86 4.19 20.34
C PHE A 35 -2.90 4.54 19.21
N ASP A 36 -2.92 3.74 18.16
CA ASP A 36 -1.95 3.91 17.09
C ASP A 36 -2.48 3.33 15.78
N VAL A 37 -2.12 3.98 14.69
CA VAL A 37 -2.38 3.49 13.34
C VAL A 37 -1.07 3.60 12.57
N SER A 38 -0.49 2.47 12.24
CA SER A 38 0.76 2.40 11.48
C SER A 38 0.47 1.87 10.08
N ILE A 39 0.93 2.58 9.06
CA ILE A 39 0.76 2.17 7.67
C ILE A 39 2.12 1.86 7.07
N MET A 40 2.22 0.70 6.43
CA MET A 40 3.42 0.24 5.75
C MET A 40 3.16 0.04 4.27
N GLU A 41 4.09 0.49 3.45
CA GLU A 41 4.13 0.22 2.03
C GLU A 41 5.06 -0.96 1.78
N VAL A 42 4.59 -1.96 1.05
CA VAL A 42 5.37 -3.16 0.73
C VAL A 42 5.41 -3.35 -0.77
N LEU A 43 6.60 -3.58 -1.30
CA LEU A 43 6.79 -3.90 -2.70
C LEU A 43 6.27 -5.31 -2.95
N ASP A 44 5.20 -5.40 -3.75
CA ASP A 44 4.58 -6.68 -4.09
C ASP A 44 5.23 -7.32 -5.30
N LYS A 45 5.47 -6.52 -6.32
CA LYS A 45 5.88 -7.02 -7.62
C LYS A 45 6.69 -5.99 -8.37
N GLN A 46 7.76 -6.45 -8.97
CA GLN A 46 8.53 -5.67 -9.95
C GLN A 46 8.32 -6.28 -11.32
N ILE A 47 7.87 -5.47 -12.26
CA ILE A 47 7.67 -5.88 -13.65
C ILE A 47 8.70 -5.15 -14.49
N GLU A 48 9.56 -5.91 -15.18
CA GLU A 48 10.46 -5.37 -16.17
C GLU A 48 9.93 -5.67 -17.56
N THR A 49 9.81 -4.63 -18.36
CA THR A 49 9.43 -4.77 -19.76
C THR A 49 10.49 -4.13 -20.63
N ASP A 50 10.85 -4.83 -21.70
CA ASP A 50 11.71 -4.27 -22.74
C ASP A 50 10.83 -3.61 -23.79
N GLU A 51 10.98 -2.31 -23.97
CA GLU A 51 10.34 -1.59 -25.06
C GLU A 51 11.36 -1.18 -26.10
N LYS A 52 10.99 -1.36 -27.37
CA LYS A 52 11.75 -0.84 -28.49
C LYS A 52 11.32 0.58 -28.77
N LYS A 53 12.23 1.51 -28.61
CA LYS A 53 11.99 2.91 -28.96
C LYS A 53 12.68 3.26 -30.24
N PHE A 54 11.94 3.89 -31.14
CA PHE A 54 12.48 4.42 -32.37
C PHE A 54 13.29 5.68 -32.10
N VAL A 55 14.56 5.68 -32.48
CA VAL A 55 15.42 6.83 -32.31
C VAL A 55 15.30 7.75 -33.51
N LYS A 56 14.82 8.96 -33.28
CA LYS A 56 14.70 10.01 -34.29
C LYS A 56 15.99 10.80 -34.43
N ASP A 57 16.95 10.31 -35.11
CA ASP A 57 18.15 11.07 -35.46
C ASP A 57 18.39 11.18 -36.95
N GLY A 58 17.34 10.95 -37.77
CA GLY A 58 17.43 10.94 -39.20
C GLY A 58 17.87 9.59 -39.79
N ARG A 59 18.13 8.62 -38.96
CA ARG A 59 18.45 7.26 -39.37
C ARG A 59 17.31 6.34 -38.95
N THR A 60 16.52 5.94 -39.87
CA THR A 60 15.25 5.27 -39.65
C THR A 60 15.33 3.83 -39.20
N GLU A 61 16.50 3.29 -38.95
CA GLU A 61 16.69 1.86 -38.73
C GLU A 61 17.18 1.48 -37.34
N ASP A 62 17.51 2.46 -36.49
CA ASP A 62 18.03 2.19 -35.15
C ASP A 62 16.92 2.23 -34.11
N PHE A 63 16.78 1.11 -33.41
CA PHE A 63 15.84 0.96 -32.30
C PHE A 63 16.64 0.76 -31.02
N ASP A 64 16.45 1.63 -30.06
CA ASP A 64 16.94 1.41 -28.71
C ASP A 64 15.95 0.59 -27.90
N ARG A 65 16.46 -0.38 -27.16
CA ARG A 65 15.69 -1.09 -26.17
C ARG A 65 15.75 -0.35 -24.86
N ILE A 66 14.61 0.03 -24.36
CA ILE A 66 14.49 0.65 -23.05
C ILE A 66 13.90 -0.37 -22.09
N LYS A 67 14.60 -0.61 -21.00
CA LYS A 67 14.05 -1.38 -19.90
C LYS A 67 13.20 -0.47 -19.03
N ILE A 68 11.92 -0.80 -18.94
CA ILE A 68 10.98 -0.10 -18.09
C ILE A 68 10.68 -1.01 -16.91
N SER A 69 10.97 -0.50 -15.71
CA SER A 69 10.63 -1.19 -14.48
C SER A 69 9.39 -0.55 -13.88
N THR A 70 8.36 -1.34 -13.69
CA THR A 70 7.14 -0.94 -13.03
C THR A 70 7.05 -1.65 -11.69
N PHE A 71 6.71 -0.89 -10.66
CA PHE A 71 6.61 -1.41 -9.30
C PHE A 71 5.16 -1.40 -8.86
N GLU A 72 4.70 -2.53 -8.34
CA GLU A 72 3.40 -2.63 -7.70
C GLU A 72 3.57 -2.74 -6.20
N TYR A 73 2.82 -1.94 -5.47
CA TYR A 73 2.88 -1.90 -4.01
C TYR A 73 1.56 -2.34 -3.42
N SER A 74 1.66 -2.91 -2.25
CA SER A 74 0.53 -3.17 -1.36
C SER A 74 0.71 -2.39 -0.08
N TYR A 75 -0.39 -2.08 0.58
CA TYR A 75 -0.38 -1.30 1.80
C TYR A 75 -0.98 -2.12 2.93
N TYR A 76 -0.30 -2.13 4.05
CA TYR A 76 -0.72 -2.82 5.25
C TYR A 76 -0.84 -1.82 6.37
N ALA A 77 -1.79 -2.03 7.23
CA ALA A 77 -1.93 -1.21 8.42
C ALA A 77 -2.08 -2.09 9.66
N ILE A 78 -1.53 -1.59 10.75
CA ILE A 78 -1.72 -2.16 12.07
C ILE A 78 -2.42 -1.09 12.91
N VAL A 79 -3.58 -1.43 13.43
CA VAL A 79 -4.34 -0.55 14.31
C VAL A 79 -4.28 -1.15 15.73
N LEU A 80 -3.78 -0.37 16.66
CA LEU A 80 -3.71 -0.76 18.05
C LEU A 80 -4.87 -0.13 18.82
N ILE A 81 -5.71 -0.98 19.37
CA ILE A 81 -6.93 -0.57 20.07
C ILE A 81 -6.92 -1.08 21.50
N LEU A 82 -7.32 -0.21 22.41
CA LEU A 82 -7.60 -0.60 23.79
C LEU A 82 -8.98 -1.25 23.86
N ILE A 83 -9.00 -2.50 24.26
CA ILE A 83 -10.24 -3.24 24.48
C ILE A 83 -10.57 -3.19 25.97
N GLU A 84 -11.78 -2.80 26.25
CA GLU A 84 -12.34 -2.80 27.60
C GLU A 84 -13.45 -3.85 27.70
N GLU A 85 -13.27 -4.76 28.62
CA GLU A 85 -14.26 -5.82 28.88
C GLU A 85 -14.80 -5.75 30.31
#